data_22ceb25b8d826422c8968c7304195b99
#
_entry.id   22ceb25b8d826422c8968c7304195b99
#
_cell.length_a   1.000
_cell.length_b   1.000
_cell.length_c   1.000
_cell.angle_alpha   90.00
_cell.angle_beta   90.00
_cell.angle_gamma   90.00
#
_symmetry.space_group_name_H-M   'P 1'
#
loop_
_entity.id
_entity.type
_entity.pdbx_description
1 polymer ?
#
loop_
_entity_poly.entity_id
_entity_poly.type
_entity_poly.pdbx_seq_one_letter_code
_entity_poly.pdbx_strand_id
1 'polypeptide(L)' 'MNLQKFLQSLPASDRDAFAHTIGTTPGYVRLLRLGHKRVGPAMAKKIFAATDGQVGLHELRPDIWAPSASGRAA' A
#
# COMPACT_ATOMS: atom_id res chain seq x y z
N MET A 1 -7.53 -1.99 -6.02
CA MET A 1 -6.27 -2.36 -6.71
C MET A 1 -5.26 -2.76 -5.67
N ASN A 2 -4.54 -3.85 -5.88
CA ASN A 2 -3.55 -4.24 -4.89
C ASN A 2 -2.26 -3.42 -5.02
N LEU A 3 -1.47 -3.39 -3.96
CA LEU A 3 -0.28 -2.53 -3.90
C LEU A 3 0.75 -2.88 -4.97
N GLN A 4 0.97 -4.17 -5.21
CA GLN A 4 1.96 -4.59 -6.21
C GLN A 4 1.59 -4.08 -7.60
N LYS A 5 0.34 -4.23 -7.99
CA LYS A 5 -0.13 -3.74 -9.29
C LYS A 5 -0.07 -2.23 -9.37
N PHE A 6 -0.44 -1.55 -8.28
CA PHE A 6 -0.37 -0.10 -8.24
C PHE A 6 1.07 0.38 -8.48
N LEU A 7 2.03 -0.21 -7.77
CA LEU A 7 3.43 0.19 -7.91
C LEU A 7 4.00 -0.17 -9.28
N GLN A 8 3.58 -1.31 -9.84
CA GLN A 8 4.03 -1.70 -11.17
C GLN A 8 3.52 -0.77 -12.26
N SER A 9 2.40 -0.11 -12.03
CA SER A 9 1.83 0.82 -13.00
C SER A 9 2.52 2.18 -12.98
N LEU A 10 3.33 2.47 -11.95
CA LEU A 10 4.00 3.75 -11.83
C LEU A 10 5.36 3.74 -12.49
N PRO A 11 5.75 4.85 -13.17
CA PRO A 11 7.13 5.03 -13.60
C PRO A 11 8.07 5.08 -12.40
N ALA A 12 9.36 4.86 -12.64
CA ALA A 12 10.35 4.85 -11.55
C ALA A 12 10.37 6.15 -10.77
N SER A 13 10.27 7.29 -11.46
CA SER A 13 10.26 8.59 -10.78
C SER A 13 9.06 8.75 -9.87
N ASP A 14 7.91 8.23 -10.29
CA ASP A 14 6.69 8.30 -9.47
C ASP A 14 6.78 7.37 -8.27
N ARG A 15 7.44 6.22 -8.43
CA ARG A 15 7.67 5.32 -7.30
C ARG A 15 8.57 5.96 -6.26
N ASP A 16 9.60 6.69 -6.70
CA ASP A 16 10.48 7.41 -5.79
C ASP A 16 9.71 8.49 -5.02
N ALA A 17 8.86 9.24 -5.72
CA ALA A 17 8.02 10.26 -5.09
C ALA A 17 7.04 9.63 -4.12
N PHE A 18 6.49 8.49 -4.48
CA PHE A 18 5.57 7.77 -3.60
C PHE A 18 6.27 7.33 -2.31
N ALA A 19 7.49 6.79 -2.44
CA ALA A 19 8.28 6.41 -1.27
C ALA A 19 8.46 7.59 -0.32
N HIS A 20 8.76 8.75 -0.87
CA HIS A 20 8.93 9.96 -0.08
C HIS A 20 7.64 10.35 0.62
N THR A 21 6.53 10.26 -0.10
CA THR A 21 5.21 10.62 0.42
C THR A 21 4.83 9.79 1.63
N ILE A 22 5.12 8.49 1.60
CA ILE A 22 4.78 7.60 2.72
C ILE A 22 5.90 7.51 3.75
N GLY A 23 6.97 8.31 3.59
CA GLY A 23 8.03 8.41 4.57
C GLY A 23 8.99 7.24 4.60
N THR A 24 9.27 6.66 3.44
CA THR A 24 10.19 5.53 3.35
C THR A 24 11.18 5.76 2.21
N THR A 25 11.91 4.71 1.82
CA THR A 25 12.94 4.79 0.79
C THR A 25 12.49 4.10 -0.48
N PRO A 26 13.07 4.47 -1.65
CA PRO A 26 12.79 3.75 -2.89
C PRO A 26 13.10 2.26 -2.82
N GLY A 27 14.13 1.89 -2.06
CA GLY A 27 14.45 0.48 -1.85
C GLY A 27 13.35 -0.29 -1.16
N TYR A 28 12.72 0.32 -0.15
CA TYR A 28 11.60 -0.30 0.54
C TYR A 28 10.40 -0.48 -0.41
N VAL A 29 10.12 0.55 -1.20
CA VAL A 29 9.03 0.49 -2.18
C VAL A 29 9.30 -0.59 -3.22
N ARG A 30 10.55 -0.77 -3.63
CA ARG A 30 10.93 -1.84 -4.53
C ARG A 30 10.62 -3.21 -3.93
N LEU A 31 10.92 -3.40 -2.64
CA LEU A 31 10.62 -4.66 -1.97
C LEU A 31 9.12 -4.91 -1.89
N LEU A 32 8.34 -3.86 -1.66
CA LEU A 32 6.88 -3.97 -1.68
C LEU A 32 6.38 -4.35 -3.08
N ARG A 33 6.94 -3.73 -4.11
CA ARG A 33 6.55 -4.00 -5.49
C ARG A 33 6.84 -5.45 -5.90
N LEU A 34 7.93 -6.00 -5.39
CA LEU A 34 8.32 -7.37 -5.69
C LEU A 34 7.65 -8.40 -4.78
N GLY A 35 6.96 -7.95 -3.76
CA GLY A 35 6.28 -8.86 -2.84
C GLY A 35 7.17 -9.43 -1.75
N HIS A 36 8.36 -8.85 -1.55
CA HIS A 36 9.31 -9.33 -0.54
C HIS A 36 9.11 -8.73 0.84
N LYS A 37 8.26 -7.72 0.95
CA LYS A 37 7.99 -7.05 2.21
C LYS A 37 6.50 -6.94 2.44
N ARG A 38 6.12 -6.94 3.70
CA ARG A 38 4.74 -6.75 4.12
C ARG A 38 4.62 -5.45 4.89
N VAL A 39 3.56 -4.69 4.63
CA VAL A 39 3.38 -3.41 5.33
C VAL A 39 2.79 -3.64 6.71
N GLY A 40 3.20 -2.81 7.67
CA GLY A 40 2.58 -2.78 8.99
C GLY A 40 1.29 -1.96 8.96
N PRO A 41 0.51 -1.98 10.06
CA PRO A 41 -0.75 -1.25 10.11
C PRO A 41 -0.60 0.25 9.87
N ALA A 42 0.42 0.87 10.45
CA ALA A 42 0.63 2.30 10.30
C ALA A 42 0.99 2.65 8.85
N MET A 43 1.86 1.84 8.23
CA MET A 43 2.25 2.05 6.85
C MET A 43 1.07 1.81 5.91
N ALA A 44 0.22 0.83 6.23
CA ALA A 44 -0.98 0.57 5.44
C ALA A 44 -1.88 1.79 5.37
N LYS A 45 -2.07 2.48 6.48
CA LYS A 45 -2.88 3.69 6.51
C LYS A 45 -2.25 4.81 5.69
N LYS A 46 -0.93 4.94 5.73
CA LYS A 46 -0.22 5.93 4.93
C LYS A 46 -0.39 5.65 3.43
N ILE A 47 -0.28 4.39 3.04
CA ILE A 47 -0.44 3.99 1.65
C ILE A 47 -1.88 4.22 1.20
N PHE A 48 -2.85 3.87 2.02
CA PHE A 48 -4.25 4.11 1.71
C PHE A 48 -4.50 5.59 1.42
N ALA A 49 -3.99 6.46 2.28
CA ALA A 49 -4.15 7.90 2.11
C ALA A 49 -3.40 8.41 0.88
N ALA A 50 -2.16 7.94 0.68
CA ALA A 50 -1.33 8.39 -0.44
C ALA A 50 -1.87 7.95 -1.80
N THR A 51 -2.61 6.85 -1.84
CA THR A 51 -3.20 6.34 -3.08
C THR A 51 -4.65 6.81 -3.25
N ASP A 52 -5.11 7.66 -2.36
CA ASP A 52 -6.48 8.18 -2.40
C ASP A 52 -7.50 7.05 -2.37
N GLY A 53 -7.18 5.99 -1.62
CA GLY A 53 -8.06 4.85 -1.47
C GLY A 53 -8.01 3.81 -2.58
N GLN A 54 -7.19 4.02 -3.60
CA GLN A 54 -7.08 3.05 -4.70
C GLN A 54 -6.54 1.72 -4.22
N VAL A 55 -5.60 1.74 -3.28
CA VAL A 55 -5.11 0.54 -2.62
C VAL A 55 -5.83 0.45 -1.28
N GLY A 56 -6.78 -0.45 -1.17
CA GLY A 56 -7.60 -0.56 0.02
C GLY A 56 -6.85 -1.15 1.20
N LEU A 57 -7.30 -0.80 2.42
CA LEU A 57 -6.69 -1.34 3.63
C LEU A 57 -6.79 -2.86 3.68
N HIS A 58 -7.92 -3.42 3.23
CA HIS A 58 -8.12 -4.86 3.22
C HIS A 58 -7.18 -5.56 2.23
N GLU A 59 -6.74 -4.86 1.20
CA GLU A 59 -5.78 -5.40 0.24
C GLU A 59 -4.36 -5.40 0.82
N LEU A 60 -4.07 -4.41 1.66
CA LEU A 60 -2.75 -4.29 2.29
C LEU A 60 -2.60 -5.25 3.47
N ARG A 61 -3.61 -5.33 4.32
CA ARG A 61 -3.59 -6.15 5.51
C ARG A 61 -4.96 -6.81 5.71
N PRO A 62 -5.26 -7.88 4.97
CA PRO A 62 -6.56 -8.55 5.11
C PRO A 62 -6.74 -9.22 6.47
N ASP A 63 -5.66 -9.46 7.19
CA ASP A 63 -5.71 -9.99 8.54
C ASP A 63 -6.25 -8.96 9.55
N ILE A 64 -6.17 -7.67 9.22
CA ILE A 64 -6.65 -6.59 10.07
C ILE A 64 -7.95 -6.00 9.53
N TRP A 65 -8.02 -5.77 8.23
CA TRP A 65 -9.17 -5.15 7.58
C TRP A 65 -9.77 -6.08 6.54
N ALA A 66 -10.40 -7.16 6.98
CA ALA A 66 -11.06 -8.08 6.06
C ALA A 66 -12.28 -7.41 5.44
N PRO A 67 -12.51 -7.59 4.12
CA PRO A 67 -13.62 -6.91 3.45
C PRO A 67 -14.97 -7.20 4.06
N SER A 68 -15.25 -8.44 4.40
CA SER A 68 -16.53 -8.81 4.98
C SER A 68 -16.70 -8.20 6.37
N ALA A 69 -15.64 -8.17 7.15
CA ALA A 69 -15.68 -7.57 8.48
C ALA A 69 -15.90 -6.07 8.40
N SER A 70 -15.22 -5.41 7.46
CA SER A 70 -15.34 -3.97 7.35
C SER A 70 -16.76 -3.56 6.94
N GLY A 71 -17.38 -4.33 6.09
CA GLY A 71 -18.73 -4.01 5.65
C GLY A 71 -19.74 -4.10 6.76
N ARG A 72 -19.44 -4.91 7.77
CA ARG A 72 -20.35 -5.17 8.83
C ARG A 72 -20.01 -4.46 10.11
N ALA A 73 -18.77 -4.19 10.30
CA ALA A 73 -18.30 -3.53 11.50
C ALA A 73 -18.91 -2.16 11.70
N ALA A 74 -19.61 -1.74 10.73
CA ALA A 74 -20.33 -0.48 10.84
C ALA A 74 -21.32 -0.53 12.01
#